data_abc9c26bf15272c4636d46d02d674981
#
_entry.id   abc9c26bf15272c4636d46d02d674981
#
_cell.length_a   1.000
_cell.length_b   1.000
_cell.length_c   1.000
_cell.angle_alpha   90.00
_cell.angle_beta   90.00
_cell.angle_gamma   90.00
#
_symmetry.space_group_name_H-M   'P 1'
#
loop_
_entity.id
_entity.type
_entity.pdbx_description
1 polymer ?
#
loop_
_entity_poly.entity_id
_entity_poly.type
_entity_poly.pdbx_seq_one_letter_code
_entity_poly.pdbx_strand_id
1 'polypeptide(L)'
;MVQSWKKTAIGLTGAVLAIFGAAIYLKDSQLLMPSEYKTIKKIVNRLADNNDLGNRQILFTIVPGAYVNWLAEELNICKEDECTFYGNLNPFQKFKGNHSSEINDAFRQAYLFGGIQAAARPNGTIRIYRSTFRVYENKNDFLACTIAHEISHFLNNDQFNDSLEESKKAKGLDEKKREIISKRIRRQSEVNANNEAARMLYKANYPINTCLNDLKFLARVEGDGEETKDDSTHPGYEESIAAMDYFIGKLKKEPLEQETKKIDRKWK
;
A
#
# COMPACT_ATOMS: atom_id res chain seq x y z
N MET A 1 42.11 32.17 -33.66
CA MET A 1 41.13 32.22 -32.55
C MET A 1 39.82 31.43 -32.83
N VAL A 2 39.34 31.27 -34.06
CA VAL A 2 38.11 30.55 -34.38
C VAL A 2 38.14 29.04 -34.11
N GLN A 3 39.33 28.44 -34.17
CA GLN A 3 39.48 26.95 -34.01
C GLN A 3 39.36 26.48 -32.56
N SER A 4 39.61 27.35 -31.56
CA SER A 4 39.48 27.04 -30.12
C SER A 4 38.00 26.92 -29.68
N TRP A 5 37.14 27.80 -30.22
CA TRP A 5 35.72 27.84 -29.86
C TRP A 5 34.94 26.59 -30.32
N LYS A 6 35.30 26.05 -31.49
CA LYS A 6 34.65 24.82 -32.00
C LYS A 6 34.95 23.59 -31.14
N LYS A 7 36.19 23.49 -30.60
CA LYS A 7 36.57 22.37 -29.72
C LYS A 7 35.84 22.45 -28.36
N THR A 8 35.67 23.65 -27.83
CA THR A 8 34.96 23.87 -26.56
C THR A 8 33.45 23.61 -26.70
N ALA A 9 32.83 24.01 -27.81
CA ALA A 9 31.42 23.76 -28.08
C ALA A 9 31.12 22.27 -28.27
N ILE A 10 31.99 21.53 -28.96
CA ILE A 10 31.84 20.08 -29.14
C ILE A 10 32.02 19.34 -27.81
N GLY A 11 32.92 19.78 -26.97
CA GLY A 11 33.13 19.21 -25.63
C GLY A 11 31.90 19.39 -24.70
N LEU A 12 31.30 20.61 -24.74
CA LEU A 12 30.10 20.91 -23.94
C LEU A 12 28.86 20.13 -24.41
N THR A 13 28.63 20.00 -25.70
CA THR A 13 27.53 19.21 -26.25
C THR A 13 27.69 17.72 -25.95
N GLY A 14 28.91 17.20 -26.04
CA GLY A 14 29.20 15.79 -25.69
C GLY A 14 28.97 15.51 -24.19
N ALA A 15 29.34 16.43 -23.31
CA ALA A 15 29.12 16.30 -21.87
C ALA A 15 27.63 16.35 -21.51
N VAL A 16 26.88 17.25 -22.12
CA VAL A 16 25.41 17.34 -21.91
C VAL A 16 24.70 16.07 -22.40
N LEU A 17 25.04 15.54 -23.57
CA LEU A 17 24.47 14.28 -24.07
C LEU A 17 24.84 13.09 -23.20
N ALA A 18 26.07 13.02 -22.67
CA ALA A 18 26.48 11.97 -21.75
C ALA A 18 25.71 12.04 -20.43
N ILE A 19 25.47 13.25 -19.88
CA ILE A 19 24.68 13.44 -18.66
C ILE A 19 23.22 13.03 -18.90
N PHE A 20 22.61 13.44 -20.02
CA PHE A 20 21.26 13.03 -20.39
C PHE A 20 21.15 11.51 -20.61
N GLY A 21 22.10 10.89 -21.29
CA GLY A 21 22.15 9.45 -21.51
C GLY A 21 22.31 8.69 -20.19
N ALA A 22 23.17 9.17 -19.28
CA ALA A 22 23.32 8.59 -17.94
C ALA A 22 22.05 8.76 -17.10
N ALA A 23 21.37 9.91 -17.17
CA ALA A 23 20.13 10.16 -16.43
C ALA A 23 18.98 9.25 -16.93
N ILE A 24 18.87 9.08 -18.25
CA ILE A 24 17.90 8.14 -18.85
C ILE A 24 18.22 6.70 -18.42
N TYR A 25 19.47 6.28 -18.56
CA TYR A 25 19.90 4.94 -18.14
C TYR A 25 19.65 4.68 -16.65
N LEU A 26 19.96 5.64 -15.78
CA LEU A 26 19.71 5.55 -14.33
C LEU A 26 18.21 5.49 -14.03
N LYS A 27 17.39 6.22 -14.76
CA LYS A 27 15.93 6.15 -14.66
C LYS A 27 15.39 4.80 -15.11
N ASP A 28 15.82 4.31 -16.25
CA ASP A 28 15.39 3.02 -16.82
C ASP A 28 15.89 1.84 -15.98
N SER A 29 17.10 1.93 -15.42
CA SER A 29 17.65 0.94 -14.49
C SER A 29 17.04 1.01 -13.08
N GLN A 30 16.16 2.00 -12.82
CA GLN A 30 15.50 2.23 -11.51
C GLN A 30 16.47 2.50 -10.35
N LEU A 31 17.70 2.89 -10.63
CA LEU A 31 18.69 3.23 -9.61
C LEU A 31 18.28 4.46 -8.78
N LEU A 32 17.53 5.38 -9.40
CA LEU A 32 17.00 6.59 -8.75
C LEU A 32 15.64 6.36 -8.08
N MET A 33 15.05 5.17 -8.23
CA MET A 33 13.77 4.86 -7.62
C MET A 33 13.95 4.63 -6.11
N PRO A 34 13.14 5.26 -5.23
CA PRO A 34 13.14 4.97 -3.81
C PRO A 34 13.03 3.46 -3.52
N SER A 35 13.69 3.02 -2.46
CA SER A 35 13.76 1.59 -2.10
C SER A 35 12.37 0.95 -1.91
N GLU A 36 11.44 1.73 -1.38
CA GLU A 36 10.05 1.32 -1.15
C GLU A 36 9.35 0.96 -2.47
N TYR A 37 9.51 1.79 -3.52
CA TYR A 37 8.94 1.49 -4.84
C TYR A 37 9.59 0.28 -5.50
N LYS A 38 10.90 0.07 -5.29
CA LYS A 38 11.58 -1.15 -5.75
C LYS A 38 10.99 -2.39 -5.09
N THR A 39 10.72 -2.31 -3.78
CA THR A 39 10.10 -3.39 -3.02
C THR A 39 8.69 -3.68 -3.52
N ILE A 40 7.85 -2.64 -3.69
CA ILE A 40 6.50 -2.78 -4.26
C ILE A 40 6.58 -3.46 -5.63
N LYS A 41 7.43 -2.94 -6.51
CA LYS A 41 7.57 -3.49 -7.87
C LYS A 41 7.96 -4.96 -7.88
N LYS A 42 8.92 -5.36 -7.02
CA LYS A 42 9.32 -6.76 -6.88
C LYS A 42 8.17 -7.66 -6.44
N ILE A 43 7.39 -7.21 -5.45
CA ILE A 43 6.23 -7.93 -4.94
C ILE A 43 5.15 -8.03 -6.01
N VAL A 44 4.77 -6.91 -6.62
CA VAL A 44 3.69 -6.86 -7.62
C VAL A 44 4.03 -7.67 -8.86
N ASN A 45 5.27 -7.61 -9.34
CA ASN A 45 5.70 -8.46 -10.47
C ASN A 45 5.55 -9.94 -10.10
N ARG A 46 6.02 -10.36 -8.93
CA ARG A 46 5.89 -11.76 -8.49
C ARG A 46 4.44 -12.21 -8.36
N LEU A 47 3.54 -11.32 -7.89
CA LEU A 47 2.10 -11.60 -7.85
C LEU A 47 1.52 -11.72 -9.27
N ALA A 48 1.84 -10.76 -10.15
CA ALA A 48 1.33 -10.71 -11.52
C ALA A 48 1.80 -11.87 -12.40
N ASP A 49 3.00 -12.39 -12.16
CA ASP A 49 3.54 -13.55 -12.89
C ASP A 49 2.74 -14.83 -12.60
N ASN A 50 2.01 -14.88 -11.49
CA ASN A 50 1.35 -16.08 -10.99
C ASN A 50 -0.17 -15.90 -10.75
N ASN A 51 -0.71 -14.70 -10.98
CA ASN A 51 -2.12 -14.40 -10.80
C ASN A 51 -2.65 -13.53 -11.94
N ASP A 52 -3.91 -13.66 -12.27
CA ASP A 52 -4.58 -12.70 -13.15
C ASP A 52 -4.99 -11.46 -12.35
N LEU A 53 -4.25 -10.38 -12.50
CA LEU A 53 -4.53 -9.09 -11.89
C LEU A 53 -5.43 -8.20 -12.77
N GLY A 54 -6.10 -8.78 -13.77
CA GLY A 54 -6.98 -8.04 -14.66
C GLY A 54 -6.23 -7.12 -15.65
N ASN A 55 -6.98 -6.29 -16.37
CA ASN A 55 -6.43 -5.37 -17.38
C ASN A 55 -6.40 -3.91 -16.91
N ARG A 56 -6.92 -3.63 -15.71
CA ARG A 56 -6.94 -2.28 -15.16
C ARG A 56 -5.56 -1.91 -14.63
N GLN A 57 -5.17 -0.67 -14.86
CA GLN A 57 -3.93 -0.15 -14.33
C GLN A 57 -4.02 0.00 -12.81
N ILE A 58 -3.06 -0.53 -12.10
CA ILE A 58 -2.91 -0.36 -10.65
C ILE A 58 -1.72 0.56 -10.41
N LEU A 59 -1.97 1.66 -9.72
CA LEU A 59 -0.95 2.64 -9.36
C LEU A 59 -0.64 2.54 -7.88
N PHE A 60 0.63 2.73 -7.52
CA PHE A 60 1.05 2.73 -6.13
C PHE A 60 1.56 4.11 -5.73
N THR A 61 1.11 4.60 -4.59
CA THR A 61 1.56 5.85 -4.00
C THR A 61 2.00 5.60 -2.56
N ILE A 62 3.23 6.01 -2.25
CA ILE A 62 3.74 6.00 -0.88
C ILE A 62 3.41 7.35 -0.27
N VAL A 63 2.67 7.32 0.82
CA VAL A 63 2.26 8.53 1.54
C VAL A 63 2.84 8.52 2.95
N PRO A 64 3.17 9.68 3.54
CA PRO A 64 3.47 9.79 4.96
C PRO A 64 2.21 9.40 5.77
N GLY A 65 2.39 9.03 7.00
CA GLY A 65 1.27 8.66 7.87
C GLY A 65 0.30 9.83 8.10
N ALA A 66 -0.98 9.53 8.30
CA ALA A 66 -2.03 10.52 8.55
C ALA A 66 -1.73 11.40 9.78
N TYR A 67 -1.00 10.88 10.74
CA TYR A 67 -0.60 11.62 11.94
C TYR A 67 0.30 12.83 11.70
N VAL A 68 1.06 12.85 10.58
CA VAL A 68 1.91 14.00 10.25
C VAL A 68 1.06 15.24 9.93
N ASN A 69 -0.02 15.07 9.18
CA ASN A 69 -0.93 16.17 8.85
C ASN A 69 -1.62 16.68 10.11
N TRP A 70 -2.21 15.77 10.88
CA TRP A 70 -2.86 16.10 12.13
C TRP A 70 -1.91 16.84 13.10
N LEU A 71 -0.69 16.35 13.26
CA LEU A 71 0.29 17.00 14.13
C LEU A 71 0.66 18.40 13.62
N ALA A 72 0.75 18.59 12.30
CA ALA A 72 1.05 19.89 11.71
C ALA A 72 -0.08 20.90 11.96
N GLU A 73 -1.34 20.46 11.91
CA GLU A 73 -2.51 21.25 12.26
C GLU A 73 -2.51 21.62 13.75
N GLU A 74 -2.35 20.64 14.64
CA GLU A 74 -2.30 20.85 16.10
C GLU A 74 -1.19 21.80 16.54
N LEU A 75 -0.04 21.74 15.86
CA LEU A 75 1.08 22.65 16.14
C LEU A 75 0.96 23.99 15.41
N ASN A 76 -0.14 24.25 14.68
CA ASN A 76 -0.38 25.46 13.88
C ASN A 76 0.77 25.78 12.91
N ILE A 77 1.42 24.76 12.34
CA ILE A 77 2.51 24.90 11.36
C ILE A 77 1.94 25.18 9.97
N CYS A 78 0.75 24.70 9.69
CA CYS A 78 0.01 24.91 8.45
C CYS A 78 -1.49 25.05 8.73
N LYS A 79 -2.22 25.60 7.79
CA LYS A 79 -3.68 25.60 7.79
C LYS A 79 -4.19 24.27 7.25
N GLU A 80 -5.44 23.93 7.56
CA GLU A 80 -6.07 22.66 7.19
C GLU A 80 -5.90 22.29 5.69
N ASP A 81 -6.05 23.26 4.79
CA ASP A 81 -5.88 23.10 3.35
C ASP A 81 -4.40 22.99 2.90
N GLU A 82 -3.47 23.52 3.68
CA GLU A 82 -2.02 23.51 3.42
C GLU A 82 -1.34 22.28 4.02
N CYS A 83 -1.92 21.66 5.05
CA CYS A 83 -1.33 20.54 5.78
C CYS A 83 -1.13 19.29 4.92
N THR A 84 -1.90 19.14 3.84
CA THR A 84 -1.73 18.08 2.84
C THR A 84 -0.31 18.08 2.24
N PHE A 85 0.33 19.24 2.16
CA PHE A 85 1.70 19.36 1.68
C PHE A 85 2.69 18.69 2.64
N TYR A 86 2.54 18.85 3.95
CA TYR A 86 3.39 18.21 4.96
C TYR A 86 3.21 16.69 4.95
N GLY A 87 2.01 16.21 4.63
CA GLY A 87 1.74 14.80 4.41
C GLY A 87 2.55 14.16 3.27
N ASN A 88 3.03 14.95 2.31
CA ASN A 88 3.80 14.49 1.16
C ASN A 88 5.32 14.69 1.32
N LEU A 89 5.77 15.33 2.40
CA LEU A 89 7.20 15.58 2.60
C LEU A 89 7.94 14.30 3.00
N ASN A 90 9.16 14.16 2.46
CA ASN A 90 10.10 13.17 2.97
C ASN A 90 10.52 13.60 4.40
N PRO A 91 10.30 12.77 5.45
CA PRO A 91 10.61 13.12 6.83
C PRO A 91 12.11 13.31 7.08
N PHE A 92 12.95 12.87 6.13
CA PHE A 92 14.40 13.11 6.15
C PHE A 92 14.79 14.44 5.48
N GLN A 93 13.86 15.10 4.78
CA GLN A 93 14.04 16.49 4.38
C GLN A 93 13.70 17.37 5.59
N LYS A 94 14.60 18.30 5.90
CA LYS A 94 14.30 19.33 6.90
C LYS A 94 13.00 20.01 6.49
N PHE A 95 12.04 20.06 7.40
CA PHE A 95 10.84 20.85 7.19
C PHE A 95 11.23 22.27 6.83
N LYS A 96 10.59 22.85 5.81
CA LYS A 96 10.83 24.24 5.45
C LYS A 96 10.34 25.12 6.61
N GLY A 97 11.26 25.68 7.37
CA GLY A 97 10.98 26.55 8.50
C GLY A 97 11.99 26.35 9.61
N ASN A 98 12.21 27.39 10.43
CA ASN A 98 13.00 27.30 11.65
C ASN A 98 12.13 26.73 12.78
N HIS A 99 11.87 25.42 12.74
CA HIS A 99 11.19 24.74 13.82
C HIS A 99 12.21 24.26 14.87
N SER A 100 11.78 24.19 16.12
CA SER A 100 12.61 23.66 17.19
C SER A 100 12.94 22.18 16.95
N SER A 101 13.99 21.68 17.61
CA SER A 101 14.37 20.27 17.53
C SER A 101 13.25 19.36 18.01
N GLU A 102 12.49 19.77 19.04
CA GLU A 102 11.38 19.04 19.60
C GLU A 102 10.24 18.86 18.58
N ILE A 103 9.91 19.92 17.84
CA ILE A 103 8.90 19.87 16.76
C ILE A 103 9.37 18.92 15.65
N ASN A 104 10.63 19.02 15.22
CA ASN A 104 11.16 18.13 14.21
C ASN A 104 11.17 16.66 14.66
N ASP A 105 11.45 16.40 15.94
CA ASP A 105 11.41 15.05 16.50
C ASP A 105 9.98 14.54 16.64
N ALA A 106 9.02 15.38 17.02
CA ALA A 106 7.60 15.05 17.06
C ALA A 106 7.07 14.67 15.67
N PHE A 107 7.44 15.41 14.62
CA PHE A 107 7.10 15.05 13.23
C PHE A 107 7.72 13.73 12.81
N ARG A 108 8.98 13.51 13.18
CA ARG A 108 9.67 12.25 12.89
C ARG A 108 8.99 11.07 13.58
N GLN A 109 8.59 11.25 14.83
CA GLN A 109 7.82 10.24 15.57
C GLN A 109 6.44 10.00 14.94
N ALA A 110 5.65 11.03 14.67
CA ALA A 110 4.34 10.90 14.01
C ALA A 110 4.43 10.16 12.66
N TYR A 111 5.53 10.36 11.95
CA TYR A 111 5.80 9.67 10.70
C TYR A 111 6.18 8.19 10.89
N LEU A 112 6.90 7.86 11.95
CA LEU A 112 7.36 6.50 12.22
C LEU A 112 6.31 5.64 12.92
N PHE A 113 5.45 6.25 13.72
CA PHE A 113 4.44 5.58 14.55
C PHE A 113 3.03 5.58 13.96
N GLY A 114 2.83 6.15 12.78
CA GLY A 114 1.60 5.89 12.04
C GLY A 114 1.52 4.39 11.73
N GLY A 115 0.48 3.71 12.23
CA GLY A 115 0.33 2.25 12.15
C GLY A 115 0.49 1.66 10.73
N ILE A 116 0.36 0.36 10.62
CA ILE A 116 0.39 -0.33 9.34
C ILE A 116 -0.89 0.01 8.58
N GLN A 117 -0.76 0.80 7.55
CA GLN A 117 -1.91 1.26 6.76
C GLN A 117 -1.60 1.17 5.27
N ALA A 118 -2.55 0.62 4.55
CA ALA A 118 -2.67 0.70 3.12
C ALA A 118 -4.14 0.95 2.77
N ALA A 119 -4.45 1.41 1.57
CA ALA A 119 -5.83 1.60 1.14
C ALA A 119 -5.95 1.59 -0.39
N ALA A 120 -6.80 0.73 -0.92
CA ALA A 120 -7.22 0.77 -2.30
C ALA A 120 -8.25 1.89 -2.55
N ARG A 121 -8.11 2.58 -3.67
CA ARG A 121 -9.04 3.62 -4.12
C ARG A 121 -9.74 3.18 -5.41
N PRO A 122 -10.99 3.60 -5.66
CA PRO A 122 -11.74 3.20 -6.85
C PRO A 122 -11.07 3.56 -8.18
N ASN A 123 -10.24 4.60 -8.17
CA ASN A 123 -9.48 5.04 -9.35
C ASN A 123 -8.26 4.16 -9.68
N GLY A 124 -8.06 3.05 -8.99
CA GLY A 124 -6.93 2.14 -9.20
C GLY A 124 -5.66 2.54 -8.47
N THR A 125 -5.71 3.50 -7.55
CA THR A 125 -4.55 3.88 -6.76
C THR A 125 -4.55 3.13 -5.43
N ILE A 126 -3.46 2.41 -5.16
CA ILE A 126 -3.19 1.83 -3.85
C ILE A 126 -2.21 2.74 -3.11
N ARG A 127 -2.65 3.26 -1.98
CA ARG A 127 -1.83 4.06 -1.08
C ARG A 127 -1.21 3.14 -0.04
N ILE A 128 0.10 3.27 0.17
CA ILE A 128 0.80 2.55 1.23
C ILE A 128 1.49 3.61 2.09
N TYR A 129 1.22 3.59 3.37
CA TYR A 129 1.84 4.52 4.30
C TYR A 129 3.29 4.11 4.55
N ARG A 130 4.18 5.09 4.63
CA ARG A 130 5.61 4.81 4.81
C ARG A 130 5.93 4.10 6.13
N SER A 131 5.12 4.35 7.17
CA SER A 131 5.18 3.61 8.42
C SER A 131 5.06 2.10 8.22
N THR A 132 4.23 1.65 7.27
CA THR A 132 4.07 0.24 6.91
C THR A 132 5.40 -0.41 6.54
N PHE A 133 6.22 0.27 5.73
CA PHE A 133 7.55 -0.25 5.37
C PHE A 133 8.50 -0.33 6.56
N ARG A 134 8.35 0.56 7.55
CA ARG A 134 9.16 0.56 8.76
C ARG A 134 8.79 -0.58 9.69
N VAL A 135 7.50 -0.77 9.91
CA VAL A 135 7.02 -1.85 10.77
C VAL A 135 7.32 -3.22 10.16
N TYR A 136 7.26 -3.32 8.83
CA TYR A 136 7.62 -4.54 8.10
C TYR A 136 9.11 -4.61 7.72
N GLU A 137 9.98 -3.84 8.35
CA GLU A 137 11.40 -3.92 8.06
C GLU A 137 11.89 -5.38 8.12
N ASN A 138 12.52 -5.85 7.03
CA ASN A 138 12.95 -7.23 6.84
C ASN A 138 11.82 -8.29 6.76
N LYS A 139 10.55 -7.89 6.67
CA LYS A 139 9.39 -8.78 6.52
C LYS A 139 8.65 -8.50 5.21
N ASN A 140 9.38 -8.52 4.09
CA ASN A 140 8.79 -8.25 2.77
C ASN A 140 7.63 -9.20 2.40
N ASP A 141 7.59 -10.40 2.97
CA ASP A 141 6.51 -11.34 2.74
C ASP A 141 5.20 -10.87 3.41
N PHE A 142 5.28 -10.21 4.58
CA PHE A 142 4.12 -9.60 5.24
C PHE A 142 3.64 -8.39 4.44
N LEU A 143 4.56 -7.54 3.99
CA LEU A 143 4.21 -6.43 3.09
C LEU A 143 3.54 -6.94 1.80
N ALA A 144 3.96 -8.11 1.29
CA ALA A 144 3.31 -8.71 0.12
C ALA A 144 1.87 -9.12 0.42
N CYS A 145 1.56 -9.55 1.66
CA CYS A 145 0.19 -9.84 2.07
C CYS A 145 -0.67 -8.56 2.06
N THR A 146 -0.19 -7.48 2.69
CA THR A 146 -0.87 -6.18 2.67
C THR A 146 -1.10 -5.68 1.24
N ILE A 147 -0.10 -5.76 0.36
CA ILE A 147 -0.24 -5.34 -1.05
C ILE A 147 -1.28 -6.20 -1.78
N ALA A 148 -1.26 -7.52 -1.59
CA ALA A 148 -2.23 -8.42 -2.22
C ALA A 148 -3.66 -8.20 -1.70
N HIS A 149 -3.82 -7.88 -0.42
CA HIS A 149 -5.08 -7.49 0.20
C HIS A 149 -5.68 -6.25 -0.50
N GLU A 150 -4.90 -5.19 -0.66
CA GLU A 150 -5.35 -3.98 -1.34
C GLU A 150 -5.64 -4.22 -2.84
N ILE A 151 -4.85 -5.06 -3.50
CA ILE A 151 -5.12 -5.49 -4.88
C ILE A 151 -6.47 -6.23 -4.94
N SER A 152 -6.78 -7.08 -3.96
CA SER A 152 -8.06 -7.81 -3.91
C SER A 152 -9.24 -6.85 -3.84
N HIS A 153 -9.23 -5.87 -2.95
CA HIS A 153 -10.28 -4.84 -2.88
C HIS A 153 -10.50 -4.13 -4.23
N PHE A 154 -9.39 -3.81 -4.90
CA PHE A 154 -9.46 -3.15 -6.21
C PHE A 154 -10.03 -4.07 -7.29
N LEU A 155 -9.60 -5.33 -7.36
CA LEU A 155 -10.07 -6.29 -8.36
C LEU A 155 -11.55 -6.60 -8.18
N ASN A 156 -12.01 -6.75 -6.94
CA ASN A 156 -13.39 -7.04 -6.59
C ASN A 156 -14.32 -5.83 -6.72
N ASN A 157 -13.79 -4.60 -6.88
CA ASN A 157 -14.55 -3.35 -6.77
C ASN A 157 -15.33 -3.23 -5.46
N ASP A 158 -14.74 -3.63 -4.35
CA ASP A 158 -15.45 -3.76 -3.07
C ASP A 158 -16.17 -2.47 -2.69
N GLN A 159 -15.56 -1.30 -2.86
CA GLN A 159 -16.21 -0.03 -2.55
C GLN A 159 -17.52 0.19 -3.31
N PHE A 160 -17.61 -0.23 -4.58
CA PHE A 160 -18.83 -0.13 -5.37
C PHE A 160 -19.83 -1.22 -4.98
N ASN A 161 -19.35 -2.45 -4.84
CA ASN A 161 -20.19 -3.60 -4.52
C ASN A 161 -20.79 -3.48 -3.12
N ASP A 162 -20.01 -3.04 -2.13
CA ASP A 162 -20.47 -2.79 -0.78
C ASP A 162 -21.56 -1.71 -0.75
N SER A 163 -21.37 -0.60 -1.47
CA SER A 163 -22.36 0.47 -1.58
C SER A 163 -23.66 -0.01 -2.25
N LEU A 164 -23.56 -0.85 -3.28
CA LEU A 164 -24.70 -1.43 -3.96
C LEU A 164 -25.45 -2.41 -3.05
N GLU A 165 -24.75 -3.26 -2.33
CA GLU A 165 -25.33 -4.21 -1.39
C GLU A 165 -25.98 -3.47 -0.20
N GLU A 166 -25.31 -2.46 0.33
CA GLU A 166 -25.87 -1.57 1.37
C GLU A 166 -27.18 -0.93 0.90
N SER A 167 -27.20 -0.36 -0.30
CA SER A 167 -28.41 0.27 -0.85
C SER A 167 -29.61 -0.70 -0.96
N LYS A 168 -29.34 -1.97 -1.20
CA LYS A 168 -30.36 -3.03 -1.27
C LYS A 168 -30.83 -3.47 0.11
N LYS A 169 -29.89 -3.78 1.01
CA LYS A 169 -30.17 -4.37 2.33
C LYS A 169 -30.65 -3.35 3.37
N ALA A 170 -30.24 -2.09 3.23
CA ALA A 170 -30.58 -1.03 4.17
C ALA A 170 -31.80 -0.19 3.74
N LYS A 171 -32.47 -0.57 2.64
CA LYS A 171 -33.65 0.14 2.14
C LYS A 171 -34.78 0.13 3.17
N GLY A 172 -35.28 1.32 3.53
CA GLY A 172 -36.39 1.47 4.50
C GLY A 172 -36.02 1.32 5.97
N LEU A 173 -34.74 1.11 6.28
CA LEU A 173 -34.28 1.04 7.66
C LEU A 173 -33.90 2.43 8.22
N ASP A 174 -33.95 2.55 9.54
CA ASP A 174 -33.42 3.72 10.26
C ASP A 174 -31.89 3.80 10.13
N GLU A 175 -31.35 4.98 10.43
CA GLU A 175 -29.92 5.29 10.26
C GLU A 175 -29.00 4.32 11.03
N LYS A 176 -29.35 4.02 12.29
CA LYS A 176 -28.56 3.12 13.14
C LYS A 176 -28.48 1.71 12.56
N LYS A 177 -29.58 1.17 12.05
CA LYS A 177 -29.60 -0.15 11.42
C LYS A 177 -28.85 -0.16 10.10
N ARG A 178 -28.94 0.94 9.33
CA ARG A 178 -28.16 1.10 8.10
C ARG A 178 -26.67 1.04 8.38
N GLU A 179 -26.22 1.76 9.39
CA GLU A 179 -24.81 1.79 9.79
C GLU A 179 -24.29 0.39 10.18
N ILE A 180 -25.07 -0.36 10.98
CA ILE A 180 -24.71 -1.73 11.37
C ILE A 180 -24.58 -2.64 10.14
N ILE A 181 -25.51 -2.54 9.18
CA ILE A 181 -25.48 -3.33 7.95
C ILE A 181 -24.27 -2.94 7.10
N SER A 182 -24.02 -1.65 6.92
CA SER A 182 -22.86 -1.15 6.17
C SER A 182 -21.54 -1.70 6.75
N LYS A 183 -21.37 -1.62 8.05
CA LYS A 183 -20.17 -2.15 8.72
C LYS A 183 -20.03 -3.66 8.58
N ARG A 184 -21.14 -4.40 8.66
CA ARG A 184 -21.14 -5.87 8.44
C ARG A 184 -20.73 -6.23 7.01
N ILE A 185 -21.23 -5.52 6.01
CA ILE A 185 -20.87 -5.73 4.60
C ILE A 185 -19.37 -5.51 4.43
N ARG A 186 -18.85 -4.40 4.93
CA ARG A 186 -17.41 -4.09 4.84
C ARG A 186 -16.55 -5.13 5.54
N ARG A 187 -16.90 -5.58 6.75
CA ARG A 187 -16.17 -6.67 7.43
C ARG A 187 -16.11 -7.94 6.59
N GLN A 188 -17.18 -8.27 5.87
CA GLN A 188 -17.15 -9.42 4.97
C GLN A 188 -16.20 -9.22 3.79
N SER A 189 -16.14 -8.01 3.22
CA SER A 189 -15.20 -7.66 2.16
C SER A 189 -13.75 -7.74 2.65
N GLU A 190 -13.48 -7.32 3.90
CA GLU A 190 -12.16 -7.48 4.53
C GLU A 190 -11.73 -8.94 4.68
N VAL A 191 -12.64 -9.81 5.15
CA VAL A 191 -12.36 -11.26 5.25
C VAL A 191 -12.09 -11.85 3.86
N ASN A 192 -12.87 -11.46 2.86
CA ASN A 192 -12.68 -11.92 1.49
C ASN A 192 -11.33 -11.43 0.93
N ALA A 193 -10.96 -10.16 1.16
CA ALA A 193 -9.69 -9.60 0.72
C ALA A 193 -8.49 -10.31 1.38
N ASN A 194 -8.57 -10.62 2.67
CA ASN A 194 -7.58 -11.42 3.37
C ASN A 194 -7.41 -12.81 2.75
N ASN A 195 -8.51 -13.50 2.45
CA ASN A 195 -8.50 -14.83 1.85
C ASN A 195 -7.90 -14.80 0.44
N GLU A 196 -8.30 -13.83 -0.39
CA GLU A 196 -7.75 -13.69 -1.75
C GLU A 196 -6.27 -13.29 -1.72
N ALA A 197 -5.85 -12.46 -0.78
CA ALA A 197 -4.43 -12.16 -0.57
C ALA A 197 -3.62 -13.44 -0.29
N ALA A 198 -4.10 -14.29 0.63
CA ALA A 198 -3.46 -15.57 0.93
C ALA A 198 -3.39 -16.49 -0.29
N ARG A 199 -4.47 -16.56 -1.09
CA ARG A 199 -4.52 -17.32 -2.34
C ARG A 199 -3.52 -16.79 -3.37
N MET A 200 -3.48 -15.46 -3.58
CA MET A 200 -2.53 -14.81 -4.50
C MET A 200 -1.08 -15.08 -4.10
N LEU A 201 -0.77 -14.97 -2.81
CA LEU A 201 0.56 -15.27 -2.31
C LEU A 201 0.94 -16.73 -2.51
N TYR A 202 0.03 -17.64 -2.22
CA TYR A 202 0.26 -19.08 -2.38
C TYR A 202 0.56 -19.44 -3.84
N LYS A 203 -0.23 -18.91 -4.80
CA LYS A 203 0.04 -19.06 -6.23
C LYS A 203 1.39 -18.45 -6.65
N ALA A 204 1.80 -17.37 -6.01
CA ALA A 204 3.09 -16.71 -6.23
C ALA A 204 4.27 -17.36 -5.47
N ASN A 205 4.11 -18.60 -4.98
CA ASN A 205 5.12 -19.36 -4.25
C ASN A 205 5.64 -18.69 -2.98
N TYR A 206 4.79 -17.95 -2.26
CA TYR A 206 5.05 -17.58 -0.87
C TYR A 206 4.64 -18.72 0.07
N PRO A 207 5.22 -18.80 1.29
CA PRO A 207 4.77 -19.77 2.28
C PRO A 207 3.27 -19.62 2.54
N ILE A 208 2.54 -20.73 2.55
CA ILE A 208 1.06 -20.72 2.64
C ILE A 208 0.53 -20.00 3.89
N ASN A 209 1.30 -19.99 4.97
CA ASN A 209 0.92 -19.34 6.22
C ASN A 209 1.36 -17.86 6.29
N THR A 210 1.85 -17.26 5.20
CA THR A 210 2.39 -15.90 5.23
C THR A 210 1.38 -14.90 5.76
N CYS A 211 0.16 -14.85 5.21
CA CYS A 211 -0.87 -13.89 5.66
C CYS A 211 -1.41 -14.22 7.07
N LEU A 212 -1.47 -15.49 7.46
CA LEU A 212 -1.80 -15.86 8.84
C LEU A 212 -0.74 -15.34 9.83
N ASN A 213 0.52 -15.47 9.48
CA ASN A 213 1.62 -14.99 10.31
C ASN A 213 1.67 -13.46 10.35
N ASP A 214 1.29 -12.81 9.26
CA ASP A 214 1.15 -11.37 9.20
C ASP A 214 0.02 -10.88 10.14
N LEU A 215 -1.17 -11.44 10.07
CA LEU A 215 -2.27 -11.11 10.99
C LEU A 215 -1.86 -11.29 12.46
N LYS A 216 -1.16 -12.39 12.79
CA LYS A 216 -0.63 -12.61 14.13
C LYS A 216 0.46 -11.59 14.53
N PHE A 217 1.22 -11.11 13.58
CA PHE A 217 2.20 -10.06 13.81
C PHE A 217 1.51 -8.72 14.05
N LEU A 218 0.51 -8.35 13.23
CA LEU A 218 -0.29 -7.15 13.39
C LEU A 218 -0.99 -7.09 14.74
N ALA A 219 -1.64 -8.17 15.16
CA ALA A 219 -2.27 -8.29 16.45
C ALA A 219 -1.32 -7.99 17.63
N ARG A 220 -0.04 -8.38 17.51
CA ARG A 220 0.97 -8.06 18.52
C ARG A 220 1.48 -6.64 18.49
N VAL A 221 1.56 -6.04 17.30
CA VAL A 221 2.10 -4.68 17.11
C VAL A 221 1.08 -3.62 17.48
N GLU A 222 -0.16 -3.82 17.07
CA GLU A 222 -1.21 -2.83 17.27
C GLU A 222 -1.88 -2.93 18.64
N GLY A 223 -1.81 -4.10 19.28
CA GLY A 223 -2.24 -4.30 20.67
C GLY A 223 -3.72 -4.04 20.94
N ASP A 224 -4.47 -3.67 19.90
CA ASP A 224 -5.86 -3.28 20.01
C ASP A 224 -6.78 -4.22 19.25
N GLY A 225 -7.88 -4.63 19.88
CA GLY A 225 -9.01 -5.21 19.16
C GLY A 225 -8.93 -6.71 18.95
N GLU A 226 -8.74 -7.48 20.02
CA GLU A 226 -8.93 -8.94 19.98
C GLU A 226 -10.33 -9.28 19.46
N GLU A 227 -11.35 -8.58 19.93
CA GLU A 227 -12.75 -8.78 19.54
C GLU A 227 -13.22 -7.83 18.44
N THR A 228 -14.12 -8.32 17.59
CA THR A 228 -14.79 -7.51 16.57
C THR A 228 -15.78 -6.55 17.24
N LYS A 229 -15.56 -5.25 17.09
CA LYS A 229 -16.49 -4.23 17.58
C LYS A 229 -17.61 -3.99 16.56
N ASP A 230 -18.83 -3.77 17.04
CA ASP A 230 -20.00 -3.49 16.19
C ASP A 230 -19.84 -2.23 15.33
N ASP A 231 -19.07 -1.26 15.85
CA ASP A 231 -18.79 0.02 15.20
C ASP A 231 -17.56 -0.02 14.28
N SER A 232 -16.87 -1.15 14.17
CA SER A 232 -15.70 -1.32 13.28
C SER A 232 -16.10 -1.76 11.87
N THR A 233 -15.39 -1.27 10.88
CA THR A 233 -15.45 -1.75 9.49
C THR A 233 -14.54 -2.95 9.24
N HIS A 234 -13.62 -3.25 10.17
CA HIS A 234 -12.72 -4.40 10.10
C HIS A 234 -13.09 -5.41 11.19
N PRO A 235 -12.98 -6.71 10.92
CA PRO A 235 -13.10 -7.73 11.95
C PRO A 235 -11.93 -7.60 12.92
N GLY A 236 -12.14 -8.01 14.17
CA GLY A 236 -11.07 -8.12 15.16
C GLY A 236 -10.01 -9.15 14.75
N TYR A 237 -8.84 -9.07 15.37
CA TYR A 237 -7.74 -9.96 15.01
C TYR A 237 -8.03 -11.43 15.29
N GLU A 238 -8.75 -11.76 16.36
CA GLU A 238 -9.15 -13.16 16.64
C GLU A 238 -10.02 -13.73 15.52
N GLU A 239 -11.05 -12.99 15.09
CA GLU A 239 -11.93 -13.39 14.00
C GLU A 239 -11.16 -13.51 12.68
N SER A 240 -10.30 -12.53 12.38
CA SER A 240 -9.47 -12.52 11.17
C SER A 240 -8.50 -13.70 11.13
N ILE A 241 -7.85 -14.02 12.24
CA ILE A 241 -6.91 -15.14 12.39
C ILE A 241 -7.65 -16.48 12.23
N ALA A 242 -8.81 -16.62 12.89
CA ALA A 242 -9.62 -17.83 12.80
C ALA A 242 -10.15 -18.07 11.39
N ALA A 243 -10.66 -17.02 10.73
CA ALA A 243 -11.12 -17.08 9.34
C ALA A 243 -9.98 -17.45 8.37
N MET A 244 -8.81 -16.87 8.56
CA MET A 244 -7.63 -17.15 7.74
C MET A 244 -7.13 -18.58 7.94
N ASP A 245 -7.05 -19.08 9.18
CA ASP A 245 -6.60 -20.43 9.46
C ASP A 245 -7.54 -21.47 8.83
N TYR A 246 -8.85 -21.26 8.95
CA TYR A 246 -9.86 -22.07 8.27
C TYR A 246 -9.70 -22.06 6.75
N PHE A 247 -9.49 -20.87 6.17
CA PHE A 247 -9.29 -20.73 4.73
C PHE A 247 -8.02 -21.45 4.26
N ILE A 248 -6.90 -21.32 4.97
CA ILE A 248 -5.65 -22.03 4.67
C ILE A 248 -5.85 -23.54 4.72
N GLY A 249 -6.64 -24.04 5.69
CA GLY A 249 -7.00 -25.44 5.78
C GLY A 249 -7.73 -25.96 4.55
N LYS A 250 -8.54 -25.13 3.90
CA LYS A 250 -9.18 -25.43 2.61
C LYS A 250 -8.18 -25.34 1.46
N LEU A 251 -7.42 -24.25 1.39
CA LEU A 251 -6.45 -23.98 0.33
C LEU A 251 -5.40 -25.10 0.18
N LYS A 252 -4.99 -25.73 1.28
CA LYS A 252 -4.07 -26.90 1.28
C LYS A 252 -4.66 -28.13 0.58
N LYS A 253 -5.97 -28.22 0.47
CA LYS A 253 -6.68 -29.37 -0.14
C LYS A 253 -7.05 -29.10 -1.61
N GLU A 254 -6.98 -27.84 -2.05
CA GLU A 254 -7.23 -27.46 -3.43
C GLU A 254 -6.01 -27.80 -4.28
N PRO A 255 -6.14 -28.57 -5.38
CA PRO A 255 -5.03 -28.73 -6.33
C PRO A 255 -4.72 -27.35 -6.91
N LEU A 256 -3.45 -26.95 -6.88
CA LEU A 256 -2.98 -25.76 -7.60
C LEU A 256 -3.18 -26.04 -9.10
N GLU A 257 -4.26 -25.59 -9.66
CA GLU A 257 -4.34 -25.43 -11.11
C GLU A 257 -3.31 -24.37 -11.49
N GLN A 258 -2.17 -24.85 -11.97
CA GLN A 258 -1.21 -24.00 -12.66
C GLN A 258 -1.87 -23.58 -13.98
N GLU A 259 -2.60 -22.47 -13.95
CA GLU A 259 -2.95 -21.78 -15.19
C GLU A 259 -1.67 -21.30 -15.85
N THR A 260 -1.06 -22.16 -16.66
CA THR A 260 0.05 -21.84 -17.54
C THR A 260 -0.46 -20.97 -18.70
N LYS A 261 -0.93 -19.80 -18.41
CA LYS A 261 -1.04 -18.70 -19.37
C LYS A 261 0.11 -17.75 -19.13
N LYS A 262 1.23 -17.97 -19.82
CA LYS A 262 2.23 -16.93 -20.05
C LYS A 262 1.54 -15.76 -20.74
N ILE A 263 1.08 -14.81 -19.95
CA ILE A 263 0.62 -13.54 -20.47
C ILE A 263 1.88 -12.68 -20.62
N ASP A 264 2.26 -12.43 -21.88
CA ASP A 264 3.35 -11.54 -22.26
C ASP A 264 2.99 -10.10 -21.84
N ARG A 265 3.10 -9.79 -20.55
CA ARG A 265 2.86 -8.44 -20.02
C ARG A 265 4.21 -7.81 -19.66
N LYS A 266 4.74 -7.06 -20.59
CA LYS A 266 5.81 -6.10 -20.29
C LYS A 266 5.17 -4.90 -19.60
N TRP A 267 5.34 -4.80 -18.30
CA TRP A 267 5.06 -3.55 -17.57
C TRP A 267 6.11 -2.51 -17.99
N LYS A 268 5.67 -1.49 -18.72
CA LYS A 268 6.49 -0.34 -19.12
C LYS A 268 6.58 0.69 -18.02
#